data_2089a730a43c3b927e2b65e326a0fb32
#
_entry.id   2089a730a43c3b927e2b65e326a0fb32
#
_cell.length_a   1.000
_cell.length_b   1.000
_cell.length_c   1.000
_cell.angle_alpha   90.00
_cell.angle_beta   90.00
_cell.angle_gamma   90.00
#
_symmetry.space_group_name_H-M   'P 1'
#
loop_
_entity.id
_entity.type
_entity.pdbx_description
1 polymer ?
#
loop_
_entity_poly.entity_id
_entity_poly.type
_entity_poly.pdbx_seq_one_letter_code
_entity_poly.pdbx_strand_id
1 'polypeptide(L)'
;MAVGLAFAGGLAAHIAALAAVTSPADAASQGWHGQGGWIAYLSFVQASSLLRFFAGWTGALLVPLALLGWAAWRSRLGLAVLVVQLLYAALLMLFARPANFYWAMLVTPTLFIGLAFAPAALAALARSLWRPARTVAPAA
;
A
#
# COMPACT_ATOMS: atom_id res chain seq x y z
N MET A 1 -12.68 1.54 -26.68
CA MET A 1 -13.81 2.49 -26.76
C MET A 1 -15.05 1.98 -26.05
N ALA A 2 -15.54 0.75 -26.28
CA ALA A 2 -16.73 0.19 -25.63
C ALA A 2 -16.71 0.20 -24.09
N VAL A 3 -15.58 -0.17 -23.45
CA VAL A 3 -15.41 -0.19 -21.99
C VAL A 3 -15.55 1.22 -21.39
N GLY A 4 -14.96 2.23 -22.06
CA GLY A 4 -15.07 3.62 -21.60
C GLY A 4 -16.50 4.15 -21.64
N LEU A 5 -17.26 3.80 -22.69
CA LEU A 5 -18.68 4.18 -22.83
C LEU A 5 -19.55 3.47 -21.79
N ALA A 6 -19.33 2.19 -21.56
CA ALA A 6 -20.02 1.43 -20.53
C ALA A 6 -19.76 2.00 -19.12
N PHE A 7 -18.49 2.35 -18.83
CA PHE A 7 -18.12 2.99 -17.57
C PHE A 7 -18.80 4.37 -17.42
N ALA A 8 -18.75 5.22 -18.44
CA ALA A 8 -19.35 6.54 -18.40
C ALA A 8 -20.89 6.44 -18.22
N GLY A 9 -21.55 5.51 -18.93
CA GLY A 9 -22.98 5.25 -18.79
C GLY A 9 -23.33 4.75 -17.38
N GLY A 10 -22.57 3.82 -16.84
CA GLY A 10 -22.76 3.32 -15.47
C GLY A 10 -22.56 4.41 -14.42
N LEU A 11 -21.55 5.26 -14.59
CA LEU A 11 -21.28 6.38 -13.69
C LEU A 11 -22.42 7.40 -13.75
N ALA A 12 -22.90 7.76 -14.93
CA ALA A 12 -24.02 8.67 -15.10
C ALA A 12 -25.31 8.15 -14.46
N ALA A 13 -25.63 6.86 -14.66
CA ALA A 13 -26.75 6.21 -14.02
C ALA A 13 -26.63 6.19 -12.49
N HIS A 14 -25.43 5.94 -11.97
CA HIS A 14 -25.15 5.97 -10.52
C HIS A 14 -25.34 7.37 -9.93
N ILE A 15 -24.83 8.42 -10.61
CA ILE A 15 -25.01 9.81 -10.18
C ILE A 15 -26.50 10.18 -10.17
N ALA A 16 -27.25 9.81 -11.20
CA ALA A 16 -28.68 10.06 -11.26
C ALA A 16 -29.44 9.34 -10.13
N ALA A 17 -29.10 8.10 -9.83
CA ALA A 17 -29.68 7.34 -8.74
C ALA A 17 -29.36 7.99 -7.37
N LEU A 18 -28.13 8.43 -7.16
CA LEU A 18 -27.76 9.16 -5.95
C LEU A 18 -28.57 10.45 -5.80
N ALA A 19 -28.66 11.26 -6.86
CA ALA A 19 -29.43 12.50 -6.83
C ALA A 19 -30.92 12.28 -6.51
N ALA A 20 -31.48 11.14 -6.89
CA ALA A 20 -32.87 10.80 -6.60
C ALA A 20 -33.13 10.40 -5.14
N VAL A 21 -32.11 9.93 -4.41
CA VAL A 21 -32.24 9.44 -3.02
C VAL A 21 -31.58 10.35 -1.98
N THR A 22 -30.79 11.36 -2.41
CA THR A 22 -30.15 12.31 -1.51
C THR A 22 -30.98 13.57 -1.33
N SER A 23 -30.98 14.10 -0.12
CA SER A 23 -31.69 15.30 0.29
C SER A 23 -30.72 16.35 0.86
N PRO A 24 -31.02 17.67 0.75
CA PRO A 24 -30.25 18.69 1.44
C PRO A 24 -30.21 18.53 2.97
N ALA A 25 -31.13 17.74 3.54
CA ALA A 25 -31.18 17.43 4.97
C ALA A 25 -30.28 16.25 5.36
N ASP A 26 -29.71 15.53 4.39
CA ASP A 26 -28.81 14.42 4.67
C ASP A 26 -27.50 14.94 5.28
N ALA A 27 -26.91 14.13 6.16
CA ALA A 27 -25.63 14.45 6.74
C ALA A 27 -24.55 14.63 5.66
N ALA A 28 -23.86 15.76 5.69
CA ALA A 28 -22.77 16.03 4.75
C ALA A 28 -21.70 14.95 4.84
N SER A 29 -21.17 14.52 3.70
CA SER A 29 -20.05 13.60 3.66
C SER A 29 -18.85 14.21 4.41
N GLN A 30 -18.20 13.41 5.25
CA GLN A 30 -16.99 13.83 5.95
C GLN A 30 -15.79 14.05 5.00
N GLY A 31 -15.96 13.85 3.69
CA GLY A 31 -14.90 14.00 2.69
C GLY A 31 -13.81 12.93 2.79
N TRP A 32 -12.73 13.14 2.04
CA TRP A 32 -11.59 12.25 1.90
C TRP A 32 -10.35 12.90 2.54
N HIS A 33 -10.43 13.25 3.82
CA HIS A 33 -9.37 14.00 4.50
C HIS A 33 -8.77 13.15 5.64
N GLY A 34 -8.08 12.07 5.28
CA GLY A 34 -7.41 11.22 6.26
C GLY A 34 -6.12 11.82 6.77
N GLN A 35 -5.19 12.08 5.85
CA GLN A 35 -3.86 12.66 6.08
C GLN A 35 -3.12 12.11 7.33
N GLY A 36 -3.41 10.85 7.69
CA GLY A 36 -2.82 10.20 8.86
C GLY A 36 -1.40 9.69 8.64
N GLY A 37 -0.90 9.81 7.41
CA GLY A 37 0.46 9.45 7.04
C GLY A 37 0.81 7.98 7.31
N TRP A 38 2.11 7.75 7.51
CA TRP A 38 2.66 6.41 7.70
C TRP A 38 2.08 5.67 8.90
N ILE A 39 1.85 6.39 10.01
CA ILE A 39 1.31 5.78 11.24
C ILE A 39 -0.11 5.27 11.02
N ALA A 40 -0.97 6.04 10.31
CA ALA A 40 -2.31 5.58 9.96
C ALA A 40 -2.27 4.36 9.04
N TYR A 41 -1.40 4.35 8.04
CA TYR A 41 -1.22 3.19 7.17
C TYR A 41 -0.85 1.93 7.96
N LEU A 42 0.13 2.03 8.86
CA LEU A 42 0.51 0.91 9.73
C LEU A 42 -0.67 0.42 10.59
N SER A 43 -1.44 1.35 11.18
CA SER A 43 -2.61 1.00 11.98
C SER A 43 -3.70 0.31 11.14
N PHE A 44 -3.91 0.73 9.90
CA PHE A 44 -4.86 0.10 8.99
C PHE A 44 -4.43 -1.32 8.60
N VAL A 45 -3.16 -1.52 8.25
CA VAL A 45 -2.60 -2.84 7.96
C VAL A 45 -2.72 -3.74 9.19
N GLN A 46 -2.40 -3.22 10.38
CA GLN A 46 -2.51 -3.97 11.62
C GLN A 46 -3.96 -4.37 11.92
N ALA A 47 -4.89 -3.42 11.85
CA ALA A 47 -6.31 -3.66 12.13
C ALA A 47 -6.96 -4.64 11.13
N SER A 48 -6.48 -4.66 9.87
CA SER A 48 -7.00 -5.49 8.78
C SER A 48 -6.29 -6.85 8.63
N SER A 49 -5.40 -7.21 9.54
CA SER A 49 -4.63 -8.46 9.49
C SER A 49 -4.60 -9.18 10.84
N LEU A 50 -3.97 -10.35 10.88
CA LEU A 50 -3.72 -11.07 12.14
C LEU A 50 -2.84 -10.27 13.11
N LEU A 51 -2.12 -9.25 12.64
CA LEU A 51 -1.31 -8.38 13.50
C LEU A 51 -2.14 -7.62 14.54
N ARG A 52 -3.46 -7.51 14.35
CA ARG A 52 -4.37 -6.90 15.35
C ARG A 52 -4.28 -7.56 16.74
N PHE A 53 -3.86 -8.81 16.78
CA PHE A 53 -3.71 -9.56 18.04
C PHE A 53 -2.32 -9.44 18.67
N PHE A 54 -1.41 -8.71 18.04
CA PHE A 54 -0.03 -8.51 18.48
C PHE A 54 0.22 -7.06 18.91
N ALA A 55 1.37 -6.83 19.54
CA ALA A 55 1.78 -5.49 19.94
C ALA A 55 1.93 -4.55 18.72
N GLY A 56 1.60 -3.27 18.88
CA GLY A 56 1.56 -2.28 17.78
C GLY A 56 2.87 -2.14 17.00
N TRP A 57 4.04 -2.37 17.64
CA TRP A 57 5.33 -2.31 16.99
C TRP A 57 5.55 -3.42 15.92
N THR A 58 4.77 -4.52 15.97
CA THR A 58 4.90 -5.60 14.99
C THR A 58 4.56 -5.13 13.58
N GLY A 59 3.56 -4.28 13.41
CA GLY A 59 3.23 -3.65 12.14
C GLY A 59 4.38 -2.76 11.65
N ALA A 60 4.96 -1.96 12.55
CA ALA A 60 6.07 -1.08 12.22
C ALA A 60 7.34 -1.84 11.76
N LEU A 61 7.53 -3.07 12.21
CA LEU A 61 8.63 -3.94 11.78
C LEU A 61 8.29 -4.72 10.51
N LEU A 62 7.15 -5.42 10.50
CA LEU A 62 6.85 -6.40 9.45
C LEU A 62 6.44 -5.75 8.13
N VAL A 63 5.78 -4.59 8.15
CA VAL A 63 5.38 -3.90 6.92
C VAL A 63 6.57 -3.43 6.09
N PRO A 64 7.56 -2.70 6.65
CA PRO A 64 8.77 -2.35 5.89
C PRO A 64 9.57 -3.56 5.42
N LEU A 65 9.66 -4.62 6.23
CA LEU A 65 10.32 -5.86 5.83
C LEU A 65 9.62 -6.54 4.65
N ALA A 66 8.30 -6.55 4.64
CA ALA A 66 7.52 -7.09 3.53
C ALA A 66 7.75 -6.28 2.23
N LEU A 67 7.73 -4.96 2.32
CA LEU A 67 8.02 -4.08 1.18
C LEU A 67 9.46 -4.27 0.69
N LEU A 68 10.43 -4.38 1.58
CA LEU A 68 11.83 -4.68 1.26
C LEU A 68 11.95 -6.03 0.53
N GLY A 69 11.23 -7.04 0.98
CA GLY A 69 11.20 -8.34 0.32
C GLY A 69 10.69 -8.25 -1.12
N TRP A 70 9.59 -7.54 -1.35
CA TRP A 70 9.07 -7.30 -2.70
C TRP A 70 10.06 -6.52 -3.57
N ALA A 71 10.75 -5.53 -3.01
CA ALA A 71 11.78 -4.75 -3.72
C ALA A 71 12.97 -5.60 -4.14
N ALA A 72 13.31 -6.63 -3.37
CA ALA A 72 14.42 -7.54 -3.67
C ALA A 72 14.08 -8.61 -4.70
N TRP A 73 12.80 -8.90 -4.92
CA TRP A 73 12.38 -9.87 -5.92
C TRP A 73 12.44 -9.27 -7.32
N ARG A 74 13.59 -9.47 -7.98
CA ARG A 74 13.94 -8.93 -9.30
C ARG A 74 13.14 -9.61 -10.43
N SER A 75 11.83 -9.38 -10.49
CA SER A 75 10.97 -9.85 -11.57
C SER A 75 9.97 -8.77 -11.96
N ARG A 76 9.36 -8.88 -13.13
CA ARG A 76 8.29 -7.96 -13.56
C ARG A 76 7.09 -8.01 -12.59
N LEU A 77 6.77 -9.20 -12.11
CA LEU A 77 5.69 -9.40 -11.14
C LEU A 77 6.04 -8.76 -9.79
N GLY A 78 7.27 -8.99 -9.28
CA GLY A 78 7.74 -8.38 -8.04
C GLY A 78 7.67 -6.85 -8.08
N LEU A 79 8.12 -6.25 -9.19
CA LEU A 79 8.03 -4.81 -9.39
C LEU A 79 6.57 -4.33 -9.44
N ALA A 80 5.71 -5.03 -10.19
CA ALA A 80 4.29 -4.66 -10.29
C ALA A 80 3.59 -4.70 -8.94
N VAL A 81 3.81 -5.76 -8.15
CA VAL A 81 3.25 -5.86 -6.80
C VAL A 81 3.79 -4.77 -5.89
N LEU A 82 5.11 -4.51 -5.90
CA LEU A 82 5.69 -3.43 -5.11
C LEU A 82 5.06 -2.08 -5.44
N VAL A 83 4.92 -1.75 -6.73
CA VAL A 83 4.29 -0.50 -7.18
C VAL A 83 2.85 -0.41 -6.68
N VAL A 84 2.05 -1.48 -6.82
CA VAL A 84 0.68 -1.52 -6.30
C VAL A 84 0.66 -1.29 -4.79
N GLN A 85 1.55 -1.95 -4.03
CA GLN A 85 1.64 -1.77 -2.57
C GLN A 85 1.97 -0.32 -2.20
N LEU A 86 2.94 0.31 -2.88
CA LEU A 86 3.34 1.68 -2.60
C LEU A 86 2.26 2.69 -2.97
N LEU A 87 1.60 2.52 -4.13
CA LEU A 87 0.49 3.37 -4.54
C LEU A 87 -0.70 3.27 -3.58
N TYR A 88 -1.00 2.04 -3.14
CA TYR A 88 -2.09 1.83 -2.18
C TYR A 88 -1.76 2.36 -0.79
N ALA A 89 -0.49 2.22 -0.36
CA ALA A 89 -0.01 2.86 0.87
C ALA A 89 -0.15 4.38 0.79
N ALA A 90 0.26 5.01 -0.33
CA ALA A 90 0.11 6.45 -0.54
C ALA A 90 -1.38 6.86 -0.51
N LEU A 91 -2.26 6.10 -1.15
CA LEU A 91 -3.70 6.34 -1.13
C LEU A 91 -4.25 6.30 0.31
N LEU A 92 -3.90 5.28 1.08
CA LEU A 92 -4.34 5.15 2.47
C LEU A 92 -3.78 6.25 3.37
N MET A 93 -2.50 6.63 3.18
CA MET A 93 -1.86 7.71 3.95
C MET A 93 -2.50 9.07 3.72
N LEU A 94 -2.96 9.34 2.51
CA LEU A 94 -3.44 10.66 2.11
C LEU A 94 -4.95 10.81 2.26
N PHE A 95 -5.71 9.74 1.99
CA PHE A 95 -7.16 9.85 1.82
C PHE A 95 -7.97 9.01 2.80
N ALA A 96 -7.43 7.93 3.35
CA ALA A 96 -8.22 7.05 4.20
C ALA A 96 -8.48 7.66 5.57
N ARG A 97 -9.74 7.62 5.98
CA ARG A 97 -10.18 8.00 7.32
C ARG A 97 -10.03 6.81 8.29
N PRO A 98 -9.97 7.03 9.60
CA PRO A 98 -9.86 5.93 10.58
C PRO A 98 -10.91 4.84 10.40
N ALA A 99 -12.15 5.20 10.04
CA ALA A 99 -13.23 4.25 9.79
C ALA A 99 -13.00 3.37 8.55
N ASN A 100 -12.09 3.75 7.65
CA ASN A 100 -11.83 3.06 6.39
C ASN A 100 -10.66 2.06 6.49
N PHE A 101 -10.27 1.64 7.68
CA PHE A 101 -9.17 0.69 7.91
C PHE A 101 -9.30 -0.60 7.08
N TYR A 102 -10.52 -1.04 6.78
CA TYR A 102 -10.81 -2.24 5.99
C TYR A 102 -10.31 -2.15 4.54
N TRP A 103 -10.03 -0.97 4.02
CA TRP A 103 -9.44 -0.83 2.69
C TRP A 103 -8.05 -1.47 2.61
N ALA A 104 -7.31 -1.52 3.70
CA ALA A 104 -6.03 -2.20 3.74
C ALA A 104 -6.16 -3.72 3.48
N MET A 105 -7.35 -4.32 3.70
CA MET A 105 -7.59 -5.74 3.42
C MET A 105 -7.37 -6.10 1.94
N LEU A 106 -7.50 -5.14 1.03
CA LEU A 106 -7.28 -5.38 -0.41
C LEU A 106 -5.82 -5.70 -0.75
N VAL A 107 -4.88 -5.18 0.01
CA VAL A 107 -3.44 -5.32 -0.26
C VAL A 107 -2.69 -6.11 0.81
N THR A 108 -3.21 -6.20 2.02
CA THR A 108 -2.56 -6.87 3.16
C THR A 108 -2.18 -8.34 2.87
N PRO A 109 -3.02 -9.17 2.23
CA PRO A 109 -2.66 -10.56 1.94
C PRO A 109 -1.42 -10.66 1.04
N THR A 110 -1.35 -9.85 -0.01
CA THR A 110 -0.21 -9.82 -0.93
C THR A 110 1.00 -9.11 -0.33
N LEU A 111 0.80 -8.12 0.52
CA LEU A 111 1.89 -7.43 1.22
C LEU A 111 2.76 -8.43 1.99
N PHE A 112 2.16 -9.26 2.82
CA PHE A 112 2.91 -10.17 3.70
C PHE A 112 3.60 -11.34 2.98
N ILE A 113 3.22 -11.66 1.74
CA ILE A 113 4.01 -12.58 0.88
C ILE A 113 5.45 -12.06 0.73
N GLY A 114 5.66 -10.74 0.72
CA GLY A 114 6.98 -10.14 0.67
C GLY A 114 7.92 -10.57 1.81
N LEU A 115 7.38 -10.96 2.96
CA LEU A 115 8.20 -11.46 4.08
C LEU A 115 8.99 -12.73 3.70
N ALA A 116 8.48 -13.55 2.79
CA ALA A 116 9.20 -14.73 2.32
C ALA A 116 10.52 -14.36 1.61
N PHE A 117 10.60 -13.18 1.02
CA PHE A 117 11.79 -12.68 0.32
C PHE A 117 12.67 -11.80 1.21
N ALA A 118 12.18 -11.34 2.36
CA ALA A 118 12.90 -10.41 3.24
C ALA A 118 14.26 -10.95 3.74
N PRO A 119 14.43 -12.23 4.11
CA PRO A 119 15.74 -12.74 4.52
C PRO A 119 16.81 -12.63 3.42
N ALA A 120 16.45 -12.93 2.18
CA ALA A 120 17.35 -12.79 1.04
C ALA A 120 17.69 -11.31 0.76
N ALA A 121 16.70 -10.42 0.91
CA ALA A 121 16.86 -8.99 0.78
C ALA A 121 17.84 -8.43 1.81
N LEU A 122 17.67 -8.78 3.09
CA LEU A 122 18.54 -8.38 4.19
C LEU A 122 19.97 -8.90 4.00
N ALA A 123 20.12 -10.17 3.61
CA ALA A 123 21.44 -10.74 3.30
C ALA A 123 22.13 -10.04 2.12
N ALA A 124 21.38 -9.64 1.09
CA ALA A 124 21.94 -8.89 -0.03
C ALA A 124 22.37 -7.48 0.39
N LEU A 125 21.57 -6.80 1.21
CA LEU A 125 21.90 -5.49 1.77
C LEU A 125 23.15 -5.56 2.65
N ALA A 126 23.20 -6.51 3.58
CA ALA A 126 24.39 -6.72 4.43
C ALA A 126 25.65 -6.93 3.58
N ARG A 127 25.60 -7.81 2.58
CA ARG A 127 26.74 -8.03 1.68
C ARG A 127 27.18 -6.77 0.93
N SER A 128 26.27 -5.88 0.57
CA SER A 128 26.61 -4.63 -0.12
C SER A 128 27.35 -3.65 0.78
N LEU A 129 27.02 -3.62 2.06
CA LEU A 129 27.66 -2.75 3.05
C LEU A 129 29.08 -3.21 3.41
N TRP A 130 29.36 -4.53 3.31
CA TRP A 130 30.66 -5.10 3.66
C TRP A 130 31.60 -5.25 2.45
N ARG A 131 31.19 -4.88 1.23
CA ARG A 131 32.08 -4.85 0.07
C ARG A 131 33.00 -3.63 0.17
N PRO A 132 34.34 -3.80 0.24
CA PRO A 132 35.26 -2.65 0.17
C PRO A 132 35.02 -1.93 -1.17
N ALA A 133 35.08 -0.59 -1.12
CA ALA A 133 34.99 0.23 -2.33
C ALA A 133 36.06 -0.26 -3.32
N ARG A 134 35.64 -0.68 -4.53
CA ARG A 134 36.59 -0.98 -5.59
C ARG A 134 37.39 0.31 -5.86
N THR A 135 38.64 0.34 -5.49
CA THR A 135 39.57 1.38 -5.95
C THR A 135 39.59 1.31 -7.47
N VAL A 136 39.02 2.33 -8.12
CA VAL A 136 39.19 2.51 -9.57
C VAL A 136 40.67 2.76 -9.80
N ALA A 137 41.37 1.81 -10.40
CA ALA A 137 42.74 2.02 -10.81
C ALA A 137 42.79 3.20 -11.80
N PRO A 138 43.67 4.19 -11.64
CA PRO A 138 43.79 5.25 -12.60
C PRO A 138 44.18 4.65 -13.96
N ALA A 139 43.48 5.08 -15.01
CA ALA A 139 43.82 4.74 -16.39
C ALA A 139 45.20 5.30 -16.69
N ALA A 140 46.12 4.41 -17.09
CA ALA A 140 47.47 4.78 -17.52
C ALA A 140 47.45 5.33 -18.94
#